data_20b6bfdea8c27d215953a3cc8396d3aa
#
_entry.id   20b6bfdea8c27d215953a3cc8396d3aa
#
_cell.length_a   1.000
_cell.length_b   1.000
_cell.length_c   1.000
_cell.angle_alpha   90.00
_cell.angle_beta   90.00
_cell.angle_gamma   90.00
#
_symmetry.space_group_name_H-M   'P 1'
#
loop_
_entity.id
_entity.type
_entity.pdbx_description
1 polymer ?
#
loop_
_entity_poly.entity_id
_entity_poly.type
_entity_poly.pdbx_seq_one_letter_code
_entity_poly.pdbx_strand_id
1 'polypeptide(L)'
;VANLFGVPLGTSLSAAISWRMTFLLVGVWGVLILYYIWRWVPQVEKLPDTGFKGQFRFLKSPAPWLILGATMLGNGGVFCWYSYINPLLTHVSGFRPESITLLMVLAGFGMVVGNLVSGRLSDRFTPGRVAAFTQGSLSILLLLIYFLASISWLSVILMCLCTAGLFALSSPQQVLLIRFSPGGEMLGAA
;
A
#
# COMPACT_ATOMS: atom_id res chain seq x y z
N VAL A 1 -6.67 -4.00 7.10
CA VAL A 1 -7.28 -5.25 7.55
C VAL A 1 -6.96 -6.39 6.58
N ALA A 2 -7.18 -6.23 5.26
CA ALA A 2 -6.92 -7.29 4.28
C ALA A 2 -5.45 -7.80 4.31
N ASN A 3 -4.46 -6.91 4.37
CA ASN A 3 -3.06 -7.31 4.42
C ASN A 3 -2.65 -7.91 5.78
N LEU A 4 -3.31 -7.50 6.87
CA LEU A 4 -3.03 -8.03 8.20
C LEU A 4 -3.42 -9.52 8.31
N PHE A 5 -4.58 -9.88 7.79
CA PHE A 5 -5.10 -11.24 7.86
C PHE A 5 -4.89 -12.02 6.56
N GLY A 6 -4.95 -11.36 5.40
CA GLY A 6 -4.88 -12.00 4.10
C GLY A 6 -3.55 -12.70 3.82
N VAL A 7 -2.43 -12.06 4.17
CA VAL A 7 -1.10 -12.66 3.95
C VAL A 7 -0.88 -13.88 4.84
N PRO A 8 -1.07 -13.80 6.18
CA PRO A 8 -0.92 -14.98 7.05
C PRO A 8 -1.91 -16.10 6.74
N LEU A 9 -3.17 -15.77 6.42
CA LEU A 9 -4.17 -16.76 6.04
C LEU A 9 -3.82 -17.41 4.70
N GLY A 10 -3.41 -16.62 3.71
CA GLY A 10 -3.01 -17.13 2.41
C GLY A 10 -1.79 -18.06 2.48
N THR A 11 -0.79 -17.70 3.27
CA THR A 11 0.41 -18.53 3.46
C THR A 11 0.09 -19.81 4.23
N SER A 12 -0.70 -19.76 5.29
CA SER A 12 -1.08 -20.94 6.06
C SER A 12 -2.00 -21.88 5.27
N LEU A 13 -2.96 -21.37 4.51
CA LEU A 13 -3.78 -22.18 3.61
C LEU A 13 -2.94 -22.82 2.50
N SER A 14 -2.02 -22.07 1.90
CA SER A 14 -1.12 -22.58 0.87
C SER A 14 -0.23 -23.71 1.38
N ALA A 15 0.25 -23.60 2.62
CA ALA A 15 1.06 -24.63 3.25
C ALA A 15 0.23 -25.86 3.66
N ALA A 16 -1.03 -25.66 4.11
CA ALA A 16 -1.87 -26.75 4.63
C ALA A 16 -2.54 -27.56 3.50
N ILE A 17 -2.96 -26.93 2.42
CA ILE A 17 -3.74 -27.59 1.37
C ILE A 17 -2.97 -27.60 0.04
N SER A 18 -2.88 -26.44 -0.61
CA SER A 18 -2.15 -26.23 -1.87
C SER A 18 -2.29 -24.75 -2.30
N TRP A 19 -1.28 -24.20 -2.95
CA TRP A 19 -1.33 -22.86 -3.53
C TRP A 19 -2.48 -22.72 -4.56
N ARG A 20 -2.79 -23.78 -5.32
CA ARG A 20 -3.89 -23.79 -6.32
C ARG A 20 -5.26 -23.63 -5.66
N MET A 21 -5.49 -24.30 -4.53
CA MET A 21 -6.74 -24.19 -3.79
C MET A 21 -6.89 -22.81 -3.15
N THR A 22 -5.81 -22.19 -2.72
CA THR A 22 -5.82 -20.81 -2.20
C THR A 22 -6.28 -19.83 -3.28
N PHE A 23 -5.75 -19.94 -4.52
CA PHE A 23 -6.20 -19.10 -5.64
C PHE A 23 -7.66 -19.38 -6.02
N LEU A 24 -8.09 -20.64 -6.00
CA LEU A 24 -9.48 -20.99 -6.29
C LEU A 24 -10.43 -20.38 -5.27
N LEU A 25 -10.11 -20.44 -3.98
CA LEU A 25 -10.90 -19.78 -2.93
C LEU A 25 -10.99 -18.27 -3.14
N VAL A 26 -9.87 -17.60 -3.43
CA VAL A 26 -9.86 -16.16 -3.76
C VAL A 26 -10.74 -15.88 -4.98
N GLY A 27 -10.68 -16.72 -6.00
CA GLY A 27 -11.54 -16.61 -7.19
C GLY A 27 -13.02 -16.73 -6.87
N VAL A 28 -13.41 -17.72 -6.06
CA VAL A 28 -14.80 -17.90 -5.61
C VAL A 28 -15.28 -16.69 -4.82
N TRP A 29 -14.48 -16.17 -3.88
CA TRP A 29 -14.78 -14.93 -3.17
C TRP A 29 -14.93 -13.73 -4.11
N GLY A 30 -14.08 -13.62 -5.13
CA GLY A 30 -14.19 -12.59 -6.16
C GLY A 30 -15.52 -12.65 -6.91
N VAL A 31 -15.97 -13.84 -7.31
CA VAL A 31 -17.25 -14.04 -7.98
C VAL A 31 -18.43 -13.69 -7.05
N LEU A 32 -18.37 -14.09 -5.77
CA LEU A 32 -19.38 -13.71 -4.78
C LEU A 32 -19.48 -12.19 -4.60
N ILE A 33 -18.33 -11.51 -4.51
CA ILE A 33 -18.30 -10.04 -4.40
C ILE A 33 -18.93 -9.40 -5.64
N LEU A 34 -18.59 -9.88 -6.85
CA LEU A 34 -19.20 -9.39 -8.11
C LEU A 34 -20.72 -9.59 -8.11
N TYR A 35 -21.19 -10.74 -7.67
CA TYR A 35 -22.63 -11.01 -7.53
C TYR A 35 -23.30 -10.02 -6.58
N TYR A 36 -22.72 -9.75 -5.40
CA TYR A 36 -23.27 -8.80 -4.45
C TYR A 36 -23.22 -7.36 -4.96
N ILE A 37 -22.15 -6.95 -5.65
CA ILE A 37 -22.07 -5.63 -6.29
C ILE A 37 -23.18 -5.50 -7.33
N TRP A 38 -23.33 -6.48 -8.21
CA TRP A 38 -24.38 -6.46 -9.25
C TRP A 38 -25.79 -6.41 -8.66
N ARG A 39 -26.02 -7.10 -7.54
CA ARG A 39 -27.35 -7.21 -6.93
C ARG A 39 -27.74 -6.03 -6.06
N TRP A 40 -26.78 -5.43 -5.36
CA TRP A 40 -27.06 -4.46 -4.30
C TRP A 40 -26.58 -3.04 -4.60
N VAL A 41 -25.65 -2.85 -5.52
CA VAL A 41 -25.19 -1.50 -5.88
C VAL A 41 -26.19 -0.88 -6.85
N PRO A 42 -26.89 0.21 -6.48
CA PRO A 42 -27.78 0.91 -7.39
C PRO A 42 -26.99 1.52 -8.54
N GLN A 43 -27.63 1.68 -9.69
CA GLN A 43 -27.02 2.37 -10.82
C GLN A 43 -26.75 3.83 -10.41
N VAL A 44 -25.48 4.17 -10.31
CA VAL A 44 -25.04 5.54 -10.02
C VAL A 44 -25.17 6.38 -11.29
N GLU A 45 -25.58 7.64 -11.14
CA GLU A 45 -25.59 8.59 -12.26
C GLU A 45 -24.23 8.64 -12.95
N LYS A 46 -24.26 8.52 -14.26
CA LYS A 46 -23.03 8.58 -15.05
C LYS A 46 -22.41 9.97 -14.88
N LEU A 47 -21.16 9.98 -14.41
CA LEU A 47 -20.35 11.19 -14.46
C LEU A 47 -20.34 11.74 -15.89
N PRO A 48 -20.32 13.09 -16.07
CA PRO A 48 -20.30 13.70 -17.39
C PRO A 48 -19.19 13.09 -18.23
N ASP A 49 -19.59 12.54 -19.37
CA ASP A 49 -18.71 11.79 -20.25
C ASP A 49 -17.76 12.76 -20.97
N THR A 50 -16.60 13.00 -20.39
CA THR A 50 -15.56 13.85 -20.99
C THR A 50 -14.87 13.20 -22.18
N GLY A 51 -15.29 11.97 -22.54
CA GLY A 51 -14.66 11.15 -23.57
C GLY A 51 -13.25 10.70 -23.19
N PHE A 52 -12.79 9.63 -23.83
CA PHE A 52 -11.48 9.04 -23.53
C PHE A 52 -10.32 10.04 -23.65
N LYS A 53 -10.34 10.91 -24.66
CA LYS A 53 -9.33 11.98 -24.84
C LYS A 53 -9.41 13.08 -23.77
N GLY A 54 -10.60 13.36 -23.23
CA GLY A 54 -10.80 14.34 -22.18
C GLY A 54 -10.18 13.89 -20.84
N GLN A 55 -10.26 12.60 -20.57
CA GLN A 55 -9.70 12.02 -19.34
C GLN A 55 -8.18 12.11 -19.27
N PHE A 56 -7.46 12.15 -20.38
CA PHE A 56 -6.01 12.35 -20.43
C PHE A 56 -5.56 13.82 -20.43
N ARG A 57 -6.50 14.76 -20.41
CA ARG A 57 -6.19 16.19 -20.46
C ARG A 57 -5.37 16.66 -19.25
N PHE A 58 -5.55 16.04 -18.09
CA PHE A 58 -4.80 16.37 -16.88
C PHE A 58 -3.29 16.09 -17.02
N LEU A 59 -2.89 15.13 -17.86
CA LEU A 59 -1.48 14.83 -18.12
C LEU A 59 -0.75 15.94 -18.88
N LYS A 60 -1.45 16.95 -19.37
CA LYS A 60 -0.83 18.11 -20.00
C LYS A 60 -0.19 19.07 -18.98
N SER A 61 -0.58 18.99 -17.71
CA SER A 61 0.03 19.77 -16.63
C SER A 61 1.19 19.02 -15.99
N PRO A 62 2.23 19.71 -15.47
CA PRO A 62 3.38 19.05 -14.83
C PRO A 62 3.05 18.47 -13.46
N ALA A 63 2.02 18.97 -12.77
CA ALA A 63 1.71 18.56 -11.40
C ALA A 63 1.36 17.06 -11.27
N PRO A 64 0.47 16.46 -12.10
CA PRO A 64 0.22 15.02 -12.06
C PRO A 64 1.48 14.18 -12.32
N TRP A 65 2.35 14.59 -13.22
CA TRP A 65 3.60 13.88 -13.49
C TRP A 65 4.55 13.87 -12.29
N LEU A 66 4.63 14.98 -11.56
CA LEU A 66 5.42 15.05 -10.33
C LEU A 66 4.83 14.15 -9.24
N ILE A 67 3.50 14.12 -9.09
CA ILE A 67 2.83 13.26 -8.12
C ILE A 67 3.04 11.78 -8.49
N LEU A 68 2.81 11.42 -9.76
CA LEU A 68 3.02 10.05 -10.25
C LEU A 68 4.48 9.63 -10.12
N GLY A 69 5.42 10.50 -10.47
CA GLY A 69 6.86 10.24 -10.30
C GLY A 69 7.26 10.03 -8.83
N ALA A 70 6.75 10.87 -7.93
CA ALA A 70 6.97 10.72 -6.49
C ALA A 70 6.36 9.41 -5.96
N THR A 71 5.15 9.05 -6.44
CA THR A 71 4.51 7.78 -6.08
C THR A 71 5.30 6.59 -6.62
N MET A 72 5.70 6.62 -7.89
CA MET A 72 6.44 5.53 -8.53
C MET A 72 7.81 5.30 -7.85
N LEU A 73 8.58 6.36 -7.63
CA LEU A 73 9.89 6.25 -7.00
C LEU A 73 9.78 5.92 -5.50
N GLY A 74 8.88 6.60 -4.80
CA GLY A 74 8.71 6.43 -3.37
C GLY A 74 8.12 5.08 -3.00
N ASN A 75 6.96 4.75 -3.53
CA ASN A 75 6.35 3.44 -3.27
C ASN A 75 7.17 2.31 -3.88
N GLY A 76 7.73 2.50 -5.09
CA GLY A 76 8.60 1.52 -5.73
C GLY A 76 9.79 1.13 -4.86
N GLY A 77 10.48 2.09 -4.28
CA GLY A 77 11.60 1.84 -3.35
C GLY A 77 11.19 1.03 -2.12
N VAL A 78 10.06 1.40 -1.49
CA VAL A 78 9.56 0.67 -0.31
C VAL A 78 9.04 -0.72 -0.68
N PHE A 79 8.37 -0.87 -1.83
CA PHE A 79 7.93 -2.20 -2.30
C PHE A 79 9.10 -3.10 -2.68
N CYS A 80 10.17 -2.58 -3.26
CA CYS A 80 11.40 -3.34 -3.48
C CYS A 80 11.93 -3.89 -2.16
N TRP A 81 12.06 -3.05 -1.13
CA TRP A 81 12.46 -3.50 0.21
C TRP A 81 11.49 -4.53 0.78
N TYR A 82 10.18 -4.27 0.69
CA TYR A 82 9.14 -5.17 1.22
C TYR A 82 9.17 -6.56 0.55
N SER A 83 9.47 -6.63 -0.74
CA SER A 83 9.60 -7.90 -1.48
C SER A 83 10.76 -8.75 -0.96
N TYR A 84 11.80 -8.11 -0.44
CA TYR A 84 12.99 -8.78 0.12
C TYR A 84 12.95 -8.87 1.66
N ILE A 85 11.83 -8.59 2.29
CA ILE A 85 11.71 -8.56 3.75
C ILE A 85 12.00 -9.92 4.40
N ASN A 86 11.55 -11.01 3.78
CA ASN A 86 11.78 -12.38 4.26
C ASN A 86 13.27 -12.76 4.29
N PRO A 87 14.00 -12.69 3.16
CA PRO A 87 15.45 -12.91 3.16
C PRO A 87 16.21 -11.98 4.12
N LEU A 88 15.79 -10.72 4.23
CA LEU A 88 16.43 -9.76 5.13
C LEU A 88 16.27 -10.17 6.58
N LEU A 89 15.07 -10.56 7.02
CA LEU A 89 14.82 -10.97 8.39
C LEU A 89 15.52 -12.29 8.74
N THR A 90 15.59 -13.24 7.81
CA THR A 90 16.20 -14.56 8.05
C THR A 90 17.71 -14.53 7.95
N HIS A 91 18.27 -13.97 6.87
CA HIS A 91 19.71 -14.05 6.58
C HIS A 91 20.52 -12.90 7.16
N VAL A 92 19.92 -11.69 7.31
CA VAL A 92 20.63 -10.51 7.81
C VAL A 92 20.33 -10.27 9.28
N SER A 93 19.05 -10.30 9.68
CA SER A 93 18.64 -10.03 11.07
C SER A 93 18.68 -11.29 11.95
N GLY A 94 18.87 -12.49 11.39
CA GLY A 94 19.09 -13.74 12.12
C GLY A 94 17.83 -14.33 12.79
N PHE A 95 16.63 -13.97 12.31
CA PHE A 95 15.40 -14.56 12.84
C PHE A 95 15.17 -15.99 12.33
N ARG A 96 14.59 -16.84 13.17
CA ARG A 96 14.19 -18.20 12.77
C ARG A 96 13.00 -18.15 11.81
N PRO A 97 12.92 -19.08 10.83
CA PRO A 97 11.80 -19.13 9.88
C PRO A 97 10.42 -19.21 10.54
N GLU A 98 10.31 -19.86 11.68
CA GLU A 98 9.06 -19.99 12.44
C GLU A 98 8.55 -18.63 12.96
N SER A 99 9.45 -17.68 13.24
CA SER A 99 9.11 -16.34 13.74
C SER A 99 8.62 -15.41 12.64
N ILE A 100 8.86 -15.72 11.37
CA ILE A 100 8.54 -14.83 10.25
C ILE A 100 7.04 -14.56 10.17
N THR A 101 6.19 -15.56 10.40
CA THR A 101 4.73 -15.36 10.39
C THR A 101 4.30 -14.32 11.40
N LEU A 102 4.84 -14.37 12.62
CA LEU A 102 4.54 -13.38 13.67
C LEU A 102 5.04 -11.98 13.27
N LEU A 103 6.25 -11.89 12.72
CA LEU A 103 6.82 -10.63 12.26
C LEU A 103 5.99 -10.01 11.11
N MET A 104 5.46 -10.83 10.20
CA MET A 104 4.55 -10.38 9.15
C MET A 104 3.21 -9.86 9.71
N VAL A 105 2.68 -10.48 10.76
CA VAL A 105 1.50 -9.97 11.47
C VAL A 105 1.80 -8.61 12.09
N LEU A 106 2.96 -8.44 12.74
CA LEU A 106 3.38 -7.15 13.29
C LEU A 106 3.54 -6.09 12.19
N ALA A 107 4.13 -6.43 11.05
CA ALA A 107 4.21 -5.55 9.89
C ALA A 107 2.82 -5.14 9.39
N GLY A 108 1.88 -6.09 9.29
CA GLY A 108 0.48 -5.81 8.93
C GLY A 108 -0.23 -4.90 9.93
N PHE A 109 0.04 -5.06 11.23
CA PHE A 109 -0.46 -4.14 12.23
C PHE A 109 0.10 -2.73 12.04
N GLY A 110 1.39 -2.60 11.74
CA GLY A 110 2.03 -1.33 11.36
C GLY A 110 1.30 -0.66 10.18
N MET A 111 0.94 -1.41 9.15
CA MET A 111 0.19 -0.92 7.98
C MET A 111 -1.18 -0.33 8.38
N VAL A 112 -1.92 -1.02 9.26
CA VAL A 112 -3.23 -0.54 9.75
C VAL A 112 -3.07 0.76 10.53
N VAL A 113 -2.13 0.82 11.47
CA VAL A 113 -1.86 2.02 12.26
C VAL A 113 -1.43 3.17 11.36
N GLY A 114 -0.52 2.93 10.42
CA GLY A 114 -0.06 3.93 9.47
C GLY A 114 -1.19 4.54 8.65
N ASN A 115 -2.08 3.72 8.13
CA ASN A 115 -3.23 4.17 7.35
C ASN A 115 -4.21 5.01 8.19
N LEU A 116 -4.53 4.58 9.42
CA LEU A 116 -5.42 5.31 10.32
C LEU A 116 -4.83 6.67 10.76
N VAL A 117 -3.55 6.69 11.08
CA VAL A 117 -2.86 7.93 11.47
C VAL A 117 -2.79 8.89 10.29
N SER A 118 -2.46 8.40 9.10
CA SER A 118 -2.37 9.23 7.90
C SER A 118 -3.72 9.83 7.50
N GLY A 119 -4.82 9.07 7.60
CA GLY A 119 -6.16 9.61 7.38
C GLY A 119 -6.43 10.82 8.26
N ARG A 120 -6.22 10.68 9.58
CA ARG A 120 -6.40 11.79 10.55
C ARG A 120 -5.44 12.96 10.31
N LEU A 121 -4.21 12.70 9.91
CA LEU A 121 -3.25 13.75 9.57
C LEU A 121 -3.67 14.49 8.30
N SER A 122 -4.16 13.79 7.29
CA SER A 122 -4.63 14.39 6.03
C SER A 122 -5.88 15.26 6.22
N ASP A 123 -6.68 14.98 7.26
CA ASP A 123 -7.83 15.82 7.62
C ASP A 123 -7.39 17.13 8.32
N ARG A 124 -6.27 17.09 9.05
CA ARG A 124 -5.77 18.26 9.81
C ARG A 124 -4.77 19.10 9.01
N PHE A 125 -3.97 18.48 8.18
CA PHE A 125 -2.91 19.11 7.40
C PHE A 125 -3.17 18.99 5.90
N THR A 126 -2.49 19.82 5.12
CA THR A 126 -2.58 19.69 3.65
C THR A 126 -2.01 18.34 3.19
N PRO A 127 -2.73 17.59 2.33
CA PRO A 127 -2.28 16.27 1.86
C PRO A 127 -0.85 16.27 1.29
N GLY A 128 -0.45 17.37 0.62
CA GLY A 128 0.91 17.51 0.09
C GLY A 128 2.00 17.54 1.17
N ARG A 129 1.75 18.22 2.29
CA ARG A 129 2.70 18.23 3.41
C ARG A 129 2.81 16.87 4.10
N VAL A 130 1.66 16.20 4.28
CA VAL A 130 1.63 14.85 4.86
C VAL A 130 2.38 13.88 3.95
N ALA A 131 2.13 13.91 2.65
CA ALA A 131 2.84 13.05 1.68
C ALA A 131 4.35 13.31 1.68
N ALA A 132 4.78 14.57 1.63
CA ALA A 132 6.19 14.94 1.63
C ALA A 132 6.91 14.52 2.93
N PHE A 133 6.29 14.75 4.08
CA PHE A 133 6.85 14.34 5.38
C PHE A 133 6.96 12.81 5.48
N THR A 134 5.90 12.09 5.11
CA THR A 134 5.90 10.62 5.16
C THR A 134 6.91 10.03 4.19
N GLN A 135 7.02 10.57 2.97
CA GLN A 135 8.01 10.14 1.99
C GLN A 135 9.45 10.39 2.46
N GLY A 136 9.72 11.57 3.02
CA GLY A 136 11.02 11.89 3.60
C GLY A 136 11.38 10.97 4.77
N SER A 137 10.42 10.72 5.67
CA SER A 137 10.61 9.78 6.77
C SER A 137 10.90 8.36 6.29
N LEU A 138 10.19 7.87 5.27
CA LEU A 138 10.43 6.56 4.66
C LEU A 138 11.83 6.45 4.05
N SER A 139 12.31 7.48 3.37
CA SER A 139 13.67 7.49 2.82
C SER A 139 14.73 7.36 3.92
N ILE A 140 14.54 8.07 5.03
CA ILE A 140 15.43 7.96 6.20
C ILE A 140 15.34 6.56 6.82
N LEU A 141 14.14 6.01 6.97
CA LEU A 141 13.95 4.67 7.53
C LEU A 141 14.60 3.58 6.67
N LEU A 142 14.52 3.67 5.35
CA LEU A 142 15.17 2.73 4.43
C LEU A 142 16.71 2.82 4.54
N LEU A 143 17.27 4.03 4.69
CA LEU A 143 18.70 4.20 4.96
C LEU A 143 19.09 3.60 6.31
N LEU A 144 18.30 3.81 7.35
CA LEU A 144 18.54 3.20 8.66
C LEU A 144 18.49 1.67 8.60
N ILE A 145 17.55 1.09 7.85
CA ILE A 145 17.50 -0.37 7.63
C ILE A 145 18.79 -0.84 6.97
N TYR A 146 19.29 -0.14 5.95
CA TYR A 146 20.53 -0.52 5.27
C TYR A 146 21.72 -0.65 6.25
N PHE A 147 21.86 0.26 7.21
CA PHE A 147 22.95 0.26 8.17
C PHE A 147 22.71 -0.63 9.40
N LEU A 148 21.47 -0.79 9.82
CA LEU A 148 21.10 -1.33 11.13
C LEU A 148 20.31 -2.66 11.08
N ALA A 149 20.09 -3.23 9.89
CA ALA A 149 19.32 -4.45 9.71
C ALA A 149 19.93 -5.68 10.41
N SER A 150 21.23 -5.67 10.70
CA SER A 150 21.93 -6.73 11.45
C SER A 150 21.54 -6.78 12.93
N ILE A 151 20.98 -5.71 13.48
CA ILE A 151 20.51 -5.65 14.87
C ILE A 151 19.04 -6.08 14.89
N SER A 152 18.78 -7.32 15.33
CA SER A 152 17.46 -7.97 15.24
C SER A 152 16.32 -7.12 15.80
N TRP A 153 16.45 -6.56 17.00
CA TRP A 153 15.42 -5.72 17.61
C TRP A 153 15.11 -4.46 16.84
N LEU A 154 16.17 -3.81 16.37
CA LEU A 154 16.03 -2.56 15.62
C LEU A 154 15.44 -2.80 14.23
N SER A 155 15.79 -3.94 13.62
CA SER A 155 15.22 -4.38 12.34
C SER A 155 13.69 -4.53 12.41
N VAL A 156 13.14 -5.10 13.48
CA VAL A 156 11.69 -5.24 13.68
C VAL A 156 11.02 -3.88 13.84
N ILE A 157 11.57 -2.99 14.63
CA ILE A 157 11.02 -1.64 14.84
C ILE A 157 11.02 -0.87 13.52
N LEU A 158 12.14 -0.87 12.81
CA LEU A 158 12.27 -0.19 11.51
C LEU A 158 11.32 -0.79 10.47
N MET A 159 11.15 -2.11 10.46
CA MET A 159 10.19 -2.80 9.62
C MET A 159 8.76 -2.31 9.88
N CYS A 160 8.32 -2.25 11.15
CA CYS A 160 6.99 -1.77 11.49
C CYS A 160 6.78 -0.31 11.10
N LEU A 161 7.79 0.55 11.28
CA LEU A 161 7.73 1.95 10.90
C LEU A 161 7.69 2.12 9.36
N CYS A 162 8.48 1.34 8.62
CA CYS A 162 8.46 1.37 7.15
C CYS A 162 7.12 0.90 6.58
N THR A 163 6.56 -0.19 7.11
CA THR A 163 5.26 -0.69 6.66
C THR A 163 4.12 0.26 7.04
N ALA A 164 4.19 0.90 8.21
CA ALA A 164 3.26 1.96 8.59
C ALA A 164 3.36 3.16 7.63
N GLY A 165 4.56 3.61 7.31
CA GLY A 165 4.81 4.72 6.37
C GLY A 165 4.33 4.41 4.95
N LEU A 166 4.54 3.19 4.45
CA LEU A 166 4.08 2.75 3.13
C LEU A 166 2.57 2.95 2.96
N PHE A 167 1.79 2.51 3.94
CA PHE A 167 0.32 2.65 3.90
C PHE A 167 -0.16 4.06 4.28
N ALA A 168 0.63 4.78 5.06
CA ALA A 168 0.36 6.18 5.35
C ALA A 168 0.44 7.09 4.11
N LEU A 169 1.21 6.73 3.09
CA LEU A 169 1.31 7.47 1.83
C LEU A 169 0.08 7.31 0.93
N SER A 170 -0.61 6.17 0.98
CA SER A 170 -1.68 5.84 0.03
C SER A 170 -2.80 6.88 0.01
N SER A 171 -3.32 7.26 1.17
CA SER A 171 -4.44 8.21 1.28
C SER A 171 -4.09 9.63 0.78
N PRO A 172 -3.03 10.30 1.25
CA PRO A 172 -2.71 11.65 0.79
C PRO A 172 -2.31 11.71 -0.69
N GLN A 173 -1.67 10.68 -1.24
CA GLN A 173 -1.31 10.64 -2.65
C GLN A 173 -2.54 10.53 -3.55
N GLN A 174 -3.52 9.69 -3.21
CA GLN A 174 -4.79 9.60 -3.94
C GLN A 174 -5.54 10.92 -3.93
N VAL A 175 -5.67 11.57 -2.77
CA VAL A 175 -6.33 12.87 -2.66
C VAL A 175 -5.63 13.94 -3.50
N LEU A 176 -4.29 13.96 -3.51
CA LEU A 176 -3.53 14.88 -4.34
C LEU A 176 -3.77 14.63 -5.83
N LEU A 177 -3.73 13.37 -6.25
CA LEU A 177 -3.92 13.03 -7.66
C LEU A 177 -5.30 13.43 -8.15
N ILE A 178 -6.35 13.14 -7.37
CA ILE A 178 -7.72 13.57 -7.69
C ILE A 178 -7.82 15.10 -7.77
N ARG A 179 -7.25 15.83 -6.81
CA ARG A 179 -7.30 17.31 -6.81
C ARG A 179 -6.60 17.96 -8.01
N PHE A 180 -5.51 17.36 -8.48
CA PHE A 180 -4.74 17.89 -9.62
C PHE A 180 -5.11 17.25 -10.96
N SER A 181 -6.20 16.47 -11.00
CA SER A 181 -6.70 15.81 -12.23
C SER A 181 -8.12 16.27 -12.60
N PRO A 182 -8.38 17.58 -12.79
CA PRO A 182 -9.72 18.04 -13.13
C PRO A 182 -10.14 17.46 -14.50
N GLY A 183 -11.29 16.77 -14.53
CA GLY A 183 -11.81 16.06 -15.70
C GLY A 183 -11.17 14.70 -16.00
N GLY A 184 -10.20 14.28 -15.21
CA GLY A 184 -9.58 12.93 -15.23
C GLY A 184 -9.71 12.21 -13.89
N GLU A 185 -10.75 12.52 -13.12
CA GLU A 185 -10.94 12.04 -11.75
C GLU A 185 -11.00 10.49 -11.67
N MET A 186 -11.60 9.86 -12.68
CA MET A 186 -11.67 8.40 -12.75
C MET A 186 -10.29 7.76 -12.98
N LEU A 187 -9.47 8.31 -13.89
CA LEU A 187 -8.10 7.84 -14.13
C LEU A 187 -7.14 8.23 -13.01
N GLY A 188 -7.38 9.35 -12.33
CA GLY A 188 -6.60 9.78 -11.17
C GLY A 188 -6.86 8.94 -9.92
N ALA A 189 -8.01 8.26 -9.85
CA ALA A 189 -8.38 7.39 -8.73
C ALA A 189 -7.98 5.90 -8.96
N ALA A 190 -7.69 5.52 -10.20
CA ALA A 190 -7.28 4.16 -10.59
C ALA A 190 -5.79 3.94 -10.38
#